data_3e2c4a5075313faa96324f2393d88a8a
#
_entry.id   3e2c4a5075313faa96324f2393d88a8a
#
_cell.length_a   1.000
_cell.length_b   1.000
_cell.length_c   1.000
_cell.angle_alpha   90.00
_cell.angle_beta   90.00
_cell.angle_gamma   90.00
#
_symmetry.space_group_name_H-M   'P 1'
#
loop_
_entity.id
_entity.type
_entity.pdbx_description
1 polymer ?
#
loop_
_entity_poly.entity_id
_entity_poly.type
_entity_poly.pdbx_seq_one_letter_code
_entity_poly.pdbx_strand_id
1 'polypeptide(L)'
;MEEHNKNINRRDFLKIVGISAATTTAAATLYSCKQKDGVIPGGSTSTPVPTDKMTYRTSVAQKDRVSLLGYGCMRWPTVPSPDGKGDMIDQDAVNELVDYAIAHGVNYFDTSPVYVQGWSEKSTGIALKRHPREKLFIATKLSNFSNYSRENSIAMYRKSFEDLQTDYIDYYLLHSIGNGGIEAFKARYIDNGMMEFLLKEREAGRIRNLGFSFHGTVDRLYPFPAG
;
A
#
# COMPACT_ATOMS: atom_id res chain seq x y z
N MET A 1 -22.57 -39.28 -17.22
CA MET A 1 -22.69 -37.84 -17.46
C MET A 1 -21.40 -37.21 -16.98
N GLU A 2 -20.46 -36.97 -17.90
CA GLU A 2 -19.16 -36.34 -17.61
C GLU A 2 -19.33 -34.84 -17.74
N GLU A 3 -19.14 -34.13 -16.62
CA GLU A 3 -19.06 -32.67 -16.61
C GLU A 3 -17.70 -32.24 -17.15
N HIS A 4 -17.69 -31.67 -18.36
CA HIS A 4 -16.53 -31.03 -18.96
C HIS A 4 -16.26 -29.69 -18.24
N ASN A 5 -15.34 -29.71 -17.31
CA ASN A 5 -14.74 -28.51 -16.72
C ASN A 5 -13.82 -27.85 -17.77
N LYS A 6 -14.36 -26.91 -18.55
CA LYS A 6 -13.57 -26.12 -19.51
C LYS A 6 -12.79 -25.04 -18.77
N ASN A 7 -11.55 -25.31 -18.48
CA ASN A 7 -10.59 -24.28 -18.07
C ASN A 7 -10.45 -23.23 -19.18
N ILE A 8 -10.99 -22.03 -18.94
CA ILE A 8 -10.85 -20.89 -19.85
C ILE A 8 -9.42 -20.36 -19.71
N ASN A 9 -8.62 -20.43 -20.78
CA ASN A 9 -7.28 -19.87 -20.79
C ASN A 9 -7.31 -18.33 -20.97
N ARG A 10 -6.19 -17.65 -20.62
CA ARG A 10 -6.08 -16.18 -20.69
C ARG A 10 -6.46 -15.59 -22.05
N ARG A 11 -6.17 -16.32 -23.14
CA ARG A 11 -6.42 -15.86 -24.51
C ARG A 11 -7.92 -15.89 -24.85
N ASP A 12 -8.63 -16.89 -24.34
CA ASP A 12 -10.08 -17.02 -24.55
C ASP A 12 -10.85 -16.02 -23.68
N PHE A 13 -10.37 -15.74 -22.46
CA PHE A 13 -10.89 -14.67 -21.63
C PHE A 13 -10.78 -13.29 -22.31
N LEU A 14 -9.63 -12.97 -22.89
CA LEU A 14 -9.41 -11.70 -23.60
C LEU A 14 -10.27 -11.58 -24.87
N LYS A 15 -10.57 -12.68 -25.57
CA LYS A 15 -11.50 -12.68 -26.70
C LYS A 15 -12.94 -12.41 -26.26
N ILE A 16 -13.37 -12.98 -25.16
CA ILE A 16 -14.72 -12.77 -24.62
C ILE A 16 -14.90 -11.31 -24.19
N VAL A 17 -13.91 -10.72 -23.52
CA VAL A 17 -13.94 -9.31 -23.12
C VAL A 17 -13.81 -8.36 -24.32
N GLY A 18 -13.00 -8.72 -25.35
CA GLY A 18 -12.82 -7.92 -26.56
C GLY A 18 -14.04 -7.87 -27.47
N ILE A 19 -14.86 -8.93 -27.52
CA ILE A 19 -16.08 -8.99 -28.35
C ILE A 19 -17.19 -8.10 -27.77
N SER A 20 -17.21 -7.85 -26.46
CA SER A 20 -18.17 -6.95 -25.82
C SER A 20 -17.92 -5.46 -26.11
N ALA A 21 -16.75 -5.10 -26.67
CA ALA A 21 -16.39 -3.71 -27.00
C ALA A 21 -16.67 -3.31 -28.46
N ALA A 22 -17.19 -4.21 -29.31
CA ALA A 22 -17.26 -4.02 -30.77
C ALA A 22 -18.65 -3.64 -31.32
N THR A 23 -19.64 -3.30 -30.49
CA THR A 23 -20.99 -2.99 -30.97
C THR A 23 -21.53 -1.63 -30.48
N THR A 24 -20.69 -0.58 -30.48
CA THR A 24 -21.20 0.81 -30.51
C THR A 24 -20.20 1.72 -31.20
N THR A 25 -20.22 1.69 -32.53
CA THR A 25 -19.61 2.73 -33.37
C THR A 25 -20.67 3.72 -33.76
N ALA A 26 -20.63 4.94 -33.20
CA ALA A 26 -21.00 6.16 -33.95
C ALA A 26 -20.58 7.41 -33.16
N ALA A 27 -19.81 8.28 -33.83
CA ALA A 27 -19.60 9.69 -33.58
C ALA A 27 -18.73 10.08 -32.36
N ALA A 28 -17.41 9.97 -32.51
CA ALA A 28 -16.45 10.76 -31.73
C ALA A 28 -16.16 12.06 -32.50
N THR A 29 -16.85 13.12 -32.15
CA THR A 29 -16.47 14.49 -32.48
C THR A 29 -15.33 14.91 -31.57
N LEU A 30 -14.21 15.31 -32.19
CA LEU A 30 -13.02 15.86 -31.53
C LEU A 30 -13.40 17.14 -30.78
N TYR A 31 -13.49 17.07 -29.46
CA TYR A 31 -13.53 18.24 -28.61
C TYR A 31 -12.19 18.37 -27.89
N SER A 32 -11.41 19.36 -28.31
CA SER A 32 -10.25 19.85 -27.59
C SER A 32 -10.73 20.56 -26.33
N CYS A 33 -10.61 19.94 -25.18
CA CYS A 33 -10.88 20.59 -23.91
C CYS A 33 -9.60 21.24 -23.38
N LYS A 34 -9.61 22.56 -23.32
CA LYS A 34 -8.73 23.34 -22.43
C LYS A 34 -9.06 22.93 -20.99
N GLN A 35 -8.08 22.37 -20.33
CA GLN A 35 -8.17 21.97 -18.94
C GLN A 35 -8.12 23.20 -18.03
N LYS A 36 -9.19 23.47 -17.33
CA LYS A 36 -9.26 24.23 -16.08
C LYS A 36 -10.06 23.39 -15.10
N ASP A 37 -9.50 23.31 -13.89
CA ASP A 37 -10.08 22.74 -12.68
C ASP A 37 -9.93 21.22 -12.52
N GLY A 38 -9.24 20.85 -11.43
CA GLY A 38 -8.82 19.55 -11.01
C GLY A 38 -9.90 18.45 -10.98
N VAL A 39 -10.07 17.78 -12.11
CA VAL A 39 -10.88 16.57 -12.23
C VAL A 39 -9.94 15.40 -12.51
N ILE A 40 -9.98 14.40 -11.67
CA ILE A 40 -9.33 13.12 -11.87
C ILE A 40 -9.80 12.52 -13.21
N PRO A 41 -8.89 12.19 -14.17
CA PRO A 41 -9.30 11.57 -15.44
C PRO A 41 -9.71 10.12 -15.18
N GLY A 42 -10.99 9.86 -15.10
CA GLY A 42 -11.53 8.52 -14.91
C GLY A 42 -13.05 8.50 -15.02
N GLY A 43 -13.53 8.44 -16.27
CA GLY A 43 -14.87 7.93 -16.61
C GLY A 43 -16.04 8.68 -15.98
N SER A 44 -16.61 9.61 -16.72
CA SER A 44 -17.94 10.16 -16.48
C SER A 44 -19.01 9.06 -16.48
N THR A 45 -19.32 8.52 -15.32
CA THR A 45 -20.66 7.99 -15.05
C THR A 45 -21.24 8.82 -13.94
N SER A 46 -22.38 9.45 -14.19
CA SER A 46 -23.11 10.31 -13.27
C SER A 46 -23.69 9.57 -12.03
N THR A 47 -23.34 8.33 -11.84
CA THR A 47 -23.80 7.53 -10.70
C THR A 47 -22.74 7.60 -9.60
N PRO A 48 -23.08 8.15 -8.43
CA PRO A 48 -22.14 8.18 -7.30
C PRO A 48 -21.64 6.77 -6.95
N VAL A 49 -20.34 6.65 -6.67
CA VAL A 49 -19.78 5.38 -6.19
C VAL A 49 -20.43 5.06 -4.83
N PRO A 50 -21.00 3.85 -4.64
CA PRO A 50 -21.63 3.49 -3.38
C PRO A 50 -20.61 3.47 -2.22
N THR A 51 -21.00 4.04 -1.07
CA THR A 51 -20.17 4.08 0.14
C THR A 51 -20.37 2.83 1.02
N ASP A 52 -21.37 1.99 0.73
CA ASP A 52 -21.79 0.81 1.50
C ASP A 52 -21.44 -0.53 0.84
N LYS A 53 -20.64 -0.52 -0.22
CA LYS A 53 -20.33 -1.72 -1.03
C LYS A 53 -18.95 -2.35 -0.78
N MET A 54 -18.18 -1.83 0.18
CA MET A 54 -16.88 -2.40 0.49
C MET A 54 -17.00 -3.83 1.00
N THR A 55 -16.23 -4.73 0.40
CA THR A 55 -16.08 -6.10 0.90
C THR A 55 -14.95 -6.14 1.93
N TYR A 56 -15.23 -6.78 3.06
CA TYR A 56 -14.24 -6.99 4.11
C TYR A 56 -13.90 -8.47 4.26
N ARG A 57 -12.69 -8.76 4.73
CA ARG A 57 -12.27 -10.08 5.16
C ARG A 57 -11.74 -10.00 6.58
N THR A 58 -12.06 -11.02 7.36
CA THR A 58 -11.55 -11.14 8.73
C THR A 58 -10.44 -12.17 8.74
N SER A 59 -9.26 -11.77 9.20
CA SER A 59 -8.14 -12.68 9.44
C SER A 59 -8.53 -13.68 10.54
N VAL A 60 -8.31 -14.95 10.31
CA VAL A 60 -8.61 -16.01 11.30
C VAL A 60 -7.69 -15.89 12.52
N ALA A 61 -6.42 -15.54 12.28
CA ALA A 61 -5.41 -15.48 13.34
C ALA A 61 -5.49 -14.17 14.14
N GLN A 62 -5.59 -13.02 13.45
CA GLN A 62 -5.53 -11.68 14.06
C GLN A 62 -6.92 -11.13 14.40
N LYS A 63 -7.98 -11.69 13.81
CA LYS A 63 -9.39 -11.22 13.91
C LYS A 63 -9.62 -9.81 13.35
N ASP A 64 -8.62 -9.23 12.67
CA ASP A 64 -8.73 -7.94 12.01
C ASP A 64 -9.72 -8.02 10.84
N ARG A 65 -10.70 -7.13 10.81
CA ARG A 65 -11.67 -7.00 9.71
C ARG A 65 -11.19 -5.94 8.74
N VAL A 66 -10.46 -6.37 7.72
CA VAL A 66 -9.78 -5.50 6.75
C VAL A 66 -10.58 -5.39 5.46
N SER A 67 -10.62 -4.19 4.86
CA SER A 67 -11.20 -3.97 3.54
C SER A 67 -10.42 -4.76 2.48
N LEU A 68 -11.15 -5.38 1.54
CA LEU A 68 -10.52 -6.16 0.48
C LEU A 68 -9.65 -5.28 -0.43
N LEU A 69 -10.03 -4.01 -0.59
CA LEU A 69 -9.22 -2.98 -1.22
C LEU A 69 -8.40 -2.25 -0.14
N GLY A 70 -7.07 -2.35 -0.20
CA GLY A 70 -6.15 -1.52 0.57
C GLY A 70 -5.69 -0.31 -0.24
N TYR A 71 -5.34 0.79 0.44
CA TYR A 71 -4.80 1.99 -0.18
C TYR A 71 -3.27 1.96 -0.17
N GLY A 72 -2.65 1.97 -1.36
CA GLY A 72 -1.20 2.05 -1.51
C GLY A 72 -0.70 3.50 -1.51
N CYS A 73 0.08 3.88 -0.51
CA CYS A 73 0.56 5.25 -0.29
C CYS A 73 1.88 5.57 -1.03
N MET A 74 2.29 4.75 -1.97
CA MET A 74 3.57 4.90 -2.68
C MET A 74 3.57 6.04 -3.70
N ARG A 75 2.41 6.54 -4.12
CA ARG A 75 2.27 7.51 -5.22
C ARG A 75 1.34 8.65 -4.83
N TRP A 76 1.70 9.34 -3.76
CA TRP A 76 1.00 10.55 -3.37
C TRP A 76 1.13 11.64 -4.42
N PRO A 77 0.11 12.47 -4.66
CA PRO A 77 0.20 13.62 -5.55
C PRO A 77 1.26 14.61 -5.09
N THR A 78 1.92 15.22 -6.04
CA THR A 78 2.96 16.23 -5.82
C THR A 78 2.66 17.48 -6.64
N VAL A 79 3.16 18.61 -6.17
CA VAL A 79 3.13 19.91 -6.84
C VAL A 79 4.54 20.48 -6.90
N PRO A 80 4.85 21.37 -7.85
CA PRO A 80 6.14 22.05 -7.87
C PRO A 80 6.43 22.75 -6.54
N SER A 81 7.64 22.56 -6.01
CA SER A 81 8.06 23.23 -4.79
C SER A 81 8.18 24.74 -5.01
N PRO A 82 7.75 25.59 -4.04
CA PRO A 82 7.83 27.04 -4.13
C PRO A 82 9.25 27.57 -4.32
N ASP A 83 10.28 26.81 -3.90
CA ASP A 83 11.69 27.18 -4.08
C ASP A 83 12.27 26.78 -5.44
N GLY A 84 11.45 26.19 -6.32
CA GLY A 84 11.83 25.74 -7.65
C GLY A 84 12.76 24.52 -7.67
N LYS A 85 12.96 23.83 -6.55
CA LYS A 85 13.85 22.67 -6.42
C LYS A 85 13.10 21.36 -6.37
N GLY A 86 12.43 20.99 -7.48
CA GLY A 86 11.72 19.74 -7.61
C GLY A 86 10.26 19.83 -7.13
N ASP A 87 9.70 18.68 -6.74
CA ASP A 87 8.31 18.56 -6.31
C ASP A 87 8.20 18.37 -4.81
N MET A 88 7.12 18.83 -4.23
CA MET A 88 6.71 18.57 -2.86
C MET A 88 5.35 17.86 -2.83
N ILE A 89 5.02 17.23 -1.72
CA ILE A 89 3.70 16.60 -1.55
C ILE A 89 2.59 17.66 -1.58
N ASP A 90 1.56 17.41 -2.37
CA ASP A 90 0.28 18.09 -2.27
C ASP A 90 -0.52 17.48 -1.11
N GLN A 91 -0.31 18.01 0.10
CA GLN A 91 -0.93 17.44 1.28
C GLN A 91 -2.47 17.59 1.28
N ASP A 92 -2.99 18.63 0.67
CA ASP A 92 -4.44 18.82 0.58
C ASP A 92 -5.07 17.76 -0.33
N ALA A 93 -4.47 17.50 -1.47
CA ALA A 93 -4.89 16.41 -2.35
C ALA A 93 -4.74 15.03 -1.68
N VAL A 94 -3.68 14.79 -0.90
CA VAL A 94 -3.52 13.56 -0.10
C VAL A 94 -4.66 13.43 0.91
N ASN A 95 -5.01 14.50 1.61
CA ASN A 95 -6.10 14.51 2.58
C ASN A 95 -7.44 14.17 1.93
N GLU A 96 -7.75 14.78 0.78
CA GLU A 96 -8.98 14.51 0.02
C GLU A 96 -9.06 13.05 -0.45
N LEU A 97 -7.96 12.49 -0.95
CA LEU A 97 -7.90 11.09 -1.40
C LEU A 97 -8.11 10.11 -0.24
N VAL A 98 -7.53 10.39 0.92
CA VAL A 98 -7.70 9.56 2.13
C VAL A 98 -9.13 9.66 2.64
N ASP A 99 -9.70 10.86 2.73
CA ASP A 99 -11.09 11.08 3.15
C ASP A 99 -12.07 10.33 2.22
N TYR A 100 -11.85 10.43 0.91
CA TYR A 100 -12.64 9.71 -0.07
C TYR A 100 -12.53 8.19 0.11
N ALA A 101 -11.32 7.66 0.26
CA ALA A 101 -11.09 6.23 0.44
C ALA A 101 -11.80 5.70 1.71
N ILE A 102 -11.68 6.41 2.83
CA ILE A 102 -12.31 6.04 4.10
C ILE A 102 -13.84 6.12 4.00
N ALA A 103 -14.38 7.17 3.38
CA ALA A 103 -15.81 7.31 3.15
C ALA A 103 -16.39 6.17 2.31
N HIS A 104 -15.57 5.53 1.47
CA HIS A 104 -15.95 4.36 0.66
C HIS A 104 -15.53 3.02 1.28
N GLY A 105 -15.18 3.02 2.57
CA GLY A 105 -14.97 1.83 3.38
C GLY A 105 -13.56 1.25 3.34
N VAL A 106 -12.58 1.92 2.73
CA VAL A 106 -11.17 1.52 2.84
C VAL A 106 -10.71 1.78 4.27
N ASN A 107 -10.11 0.76 4.89
CA ASN A 107 -9.57 0.87 6.25
C ASN A 107 -8.13 0.37 6.39
N TYR A 108 -7.46 0.02 5.29
CA TYR A 108 -6.07 -0.46 5.26
C TYR A 108 -5.22 0.44 4.38
N PHE A 109 -4.15 1.01 4.94
CA PHE A 109 -3.22 1.95 4.28
C PHE A 109 -1.81 1.41 4.37
N ASP A 110 -1.17 1.20 3.20
CA ASP A 110 0.17 0.64 3.06
C ASP A 110 1.17 1.70 2.64
N THR A 111 2.18 1.95 3.47
CA THR A 111 3.25 2.92 3.22
C THR A 111 4.64 2.32 3.45
N SER A 112 5.67 3.16 3.37
CA SER A 112 7.06 2.81 3.67
C SER A 112 7.89 4.08 3.81
N PRO A 113 8.96 4.09 4.64
CA PRO A 113 9.85 5.23 4.82
C PRO A 113 10.62 5.64 3.57
N VAL A 114 10.66 4.81 2.52
CA VAL A 114 11.33 5.13 1.25
C VAL A 114 10.37 5.54 0.13
N TYR A 115 9.07 5.52 0.37
CA TYR A 115 8.09 5.91 -0.65
C TYR A 115 8.04 7.43 -0.82
N VAL A 116 7.84 7.88 -2.06
CA VAL A 116 7.80 9.30 -2.42
C VAL A 116 9.00 10.05 -1.83
N GLN A 117 10.22 9.55 -2.08
CA GLN A 117 11.49 10.14 -1.61
C GLN A 117 11.55 10.36 -0.08
N GLY A 118 10.84 9.50 0.70
CA GLY A 118 10.81 9.58 2.17
C GLY A 118 9.66 10.39 2.76
N TRP A 119 8.77 10.94 1.94
CA TRP A 119 7.66 11.79 2.42
C TRP A 119 6.37 11.02 2.72
N SER A 120 6.26 9.76 2.25
CA SER A 120 5.00 9.03 2.28
C SER A 120 4.45 8.79 3.69
N GLU A 121 5.29 8.34 4.64
CA GLU A 121 4.83 8.10 6.01
C GLU A 121 4.29 9.37 6.67
N LYS A 122 5.02 10.48 6.55
CA LYS A 122 4.61 11.76 7.13
C LYS A 122 3.30 12.26 6.54
N SER A 123 3.16 12.22 5.21
CA SER A 123 1.94 12.66 4.54
C SER A 123 0.74 11.75 4.86
N THR A 124 0.98 10.44 4.93
CA THR A 124 -0.02 9.45 5.36
C THR A 124 -0.45 9.71 6.81
N GLY A 125 0.50 9.94 7.72
CA GLY A 125 0.24 10.23 9.13
C GLY A 125 -0.61 11.49 9.33
N ILE A 126 -0.28 12.58 8.62
CA ILE A 126 -1.06 13.82 8.64
C ILE A 126 -2.51 13.55 8.21
N ALA A 127 -2.71 12.82 7.11
CA ALA A 127 -4.04 12.54 6.60
C ALA A 127 -4.84 11.61 7.52
N LEU A 128 -4.25 10.52 8.00
CA LEU A 128 -4.93 9.51 8.82
C LEU A 128 -5.24 10.02 10.24
N LYS A 129 -4.44 10.93 10.81
CA LYS A 129 -4.69 11.53 12.15
C LYS A 129 -6.03 12.27 12.22
N ARG A 130 -6.61 12.64 11.11
CA ARG A 130 -7.93 13.29 11.01
C ARG A 130 -9.09 12.32 11.26
N HIS A 131 -8.81 11.02 11.33
CA HIS A 131 -9.79 9.94 11.48
C HIS A 131 -9.53 9.12 12.75
N PRO A 132 -10.57 8.44 13.29
CA PRO A 132 -10.40 7.57 14.46
C PRO A 132 -9.39 6.44 14.18
N ARG A 133 -8.28 6.44 14.91
CA ARG A 133 -7.13 5.52 14.70
C ARG A 133 -7.52 4.05 14.81
N GLU A 134 -8.42 3.73 15.73
CA GLU A 134 -8.89 2.37 15.99
C GLU A 134 -9.74 1.77 14.87
N LYS A 135 -10.17 2.58 13.91
CA LYS A 135 -10.92 2.13 12.72
C LYS A 135 -10.04 1.85 11.52
N LEU A 136 -8.74 2.09 11.65
CA LEU A 136 -7.78 2.03 10.55
C LEU A 136 -6.69 1.00 10.83
N PHE A 137 -6.19 0.41 9.76
CA PHE A 137 -5.02 -0.46 9.77
C PHE A 137 -3.90 0.23 8.99
N ILE A 138 -2.76 0.45 9.65
CA ILE A 138 -1.58 1.05 9.06
C ILE A 138 -0.53 -0.03 8.87
N ALA A 139 -0.06 -0.19 7.64
CA ALA A 139 1.07 -1.03 7.29
C ALA A 139 2.26 -0.16 6.87
N THR A 140 3.43 -0.40 7.48
CA THR A 140 4.70 0.16 7.02
C THR A 140 5.82 -0.88 7.11
N LYS A 141 7.04 -0.49 6.74
CA LYS A 141 8.10 -1.46 6.44
C LYS A 141 9.47 -0.99 6.94
N LEU A 142 10.30 -1.92 7.44
CA LEU A 142 11.72 -1.65 7.66
C LEU A 142 12.47 -1.69 6.33
N SER A 143 12.86 -0.53 5.81
CA SER A 143 13.43 -0.35 4.46
C SER A 143 14.94 -0.05 4.50
N ASN A 144 15.69 -0.74 5.35
CA ASN A 144 17.11 -0.57 5.60
C ASN A 144 18.02 -1.14 4.48
N PHE A 145 17.76 -0.73 3.22
CA PHE A 145 18.41 -1.33 2.04
C PHE A 145 19.89 -0.99 1.88
N SER A 146 20.30 0.24 2.19
CA SER A 146 21.66 0.75 1.96
C SER A 146 22.49 0.79 3.24
N ASN A 147 21.86 0.95 4.39
CA ASN A 147 22.50 0.92 5.70
C ASN A 147 21.65 0.09 6.66
N TYR A 148 22.05 -1.14 6.87
CA TYR A 148 21.38 -2.08 7.77
C TYR A 148 22.10 -2.25 9.11
N SER A 149 22.90 -1.26 9.53
CA SER A 149 23.38 -1.23 10.91
C SER A 149 22.18 -1.23 11.86
N ARG A 150 22.37 -1.78 13.06
CA ARG A 150 21.32 -1.83 14.08
C ARG A 150 20.81 -0.43 14.45
N GLU A 151 21.75 0.51 14.62
CA GLU A 151 21.45 1.89 14.98
C GLU A 151 20.57 2.57 13.94
N ASN A 152 20.94 2.47 12.66
CA ASN A 152 20.15 3.04 11.56
C ASN A 152 18.77 2.38 11.44
N SER A 153 18.72 1.07 11.60
CA SER A 153 17.45 0.32 11.50
C SER A 153 16.49 0.68 12.64
N ILE A 154 16.98 0.86 13.87
CA ILE A 154 16.19 1.33 15.01
C ILE A 154 15.77 2.78 14.83
N ALA A 155 16.64 3.64 14.32
CA ALA A 155 16.30 5.04 14.02
C ALA A 155 15.16 5.12 12.97
N MET A 156 15.25 4.33 11.89
CA MET A 156 14.21 4.23 10.87
C MET A 156 12.88 3.72 11.47
N TYR A 157 12.94 2.68 12.29
CA TYR A 157 11.77 2.14 13.00
C TYR A 157 11.07 3.23 13.83
N ARG A 158 11.83 3.96 14.67
CA ARG A 158 11.28 5.02 15.52
C ARG A 158 10.70 6.16 14.71
N LYS A 159 11.40 6.55 13.64
CA LYS A 159 10.93 7.61 12.75
C LYS A 159 9.60 7.27 12.08
N SER A 160 9.33 6.03 11.77
CA SER A 160 8.03 5.61 11.22
C SER A 160 6.87 5.95 12.18
N PHE A 161 7.04 5.80 13.50
CA PHE A 161 6.02 6.19 14.48
C PHE A 161 5.83 7.71 14.57
N GLU A 162 6.92 8.46 14.52
CA GLU A 162 6.90 9.92 14.51
C GLU A 162 6.19 10.45 13.27
N ASP A 163 6.57 9.97 12.09
CA ASP A 163 6.03 10.39 10.80
C ASP A 163 4.55 9.99 10.66
N LEU A 164 4.19 8.77 11.05
CA LEU A 164 2.81 8.28 11.03
C LEU A 164 1.96 8.82 12.17
N GLN A 165 2.55 9.51 13.15
CA GLN A 165 1.89 10.13 14.31
C GLN A 165 1.01 9.12 15.08
N THR A 166 1.55 7.93 15.36
CA THR A 166 0.82 6.84 16.01
C THR A 166 1.68 6.13 17.05
N ASP A 167 1.04 5.58 18.09
CA ASP A 167 1.71 4.85 19.16
C ASP A 167 1.83 3.35 18.85
N TYR A 168 1.13 2.85 17.85
CA TYR A 168 1.20 1.47 17.40
C TYR A 168 1.01 1.36 15.89
N ILE A 169 1.62 0.33 15.29
CA ILE A 169 1.49 -0.03 13.87
C ILE A 169 0.82 -1.38 13.78
N ASP A 170 -0.21 -1.48 12.93
CA ASP A 170 -1.00 -2.71 12.80
C ASP A 170 -0.23 -3.81 12.08
N TYR A 171 0.52 -3.44 11.02
CA TYR A 171 1.32 -4.37 10.22
C TYR A 171 2.70 -3.77 9.96
N TYR A 172 3.72 -4.28 10.63
CA TYR A 172 5.11 -3.87 10.37
C TYR A 172 5.81 -4.94 9.56
N LEU A 173 6.36 -4.58 8.39
CA LEU A 173 6.86 -5.54 7.42
C LEU A 173 8.37 -5.47 7.25
N LEU A 174 9.03 -6.62 7.11
CA LEU A 174 10.38 -6.70 6.57
C LEU A 174 10.31 -6.40 5.08
N HIS A 175 10.91 -5.29 4.65
CA HIS A 175 10.70 -4.77 3.30
C HIS A 175 11.46 -5.56 2.24
N SER A 176 10.72 -6.07 1.23
CA SER A 176 11.30 -6.66 0.02
C SER A 176 12.31 -7.78 0.32
N ILE A 177 11.92 -8.76 1.14
CA ILE A 177 12.69 -9.99 1.24
C ILE A 177 12.65 -10.71 -0.12
N GLY A 178 13.70 -11.48 -0.43
CA GLY A 178 13.89 -12.04 -1.79
C GLY A 178 14.84 -11.21 -2.66
N ASN A 179 14.92 -9.91 -2.48
CA ASN A 179 15.96 -9.08 -3.08
C ASN A 179 17.31 -9.33 -2.37
N GLY A 180 18.33 -9.75 -3.14
CA GLY A 180 19.63 -10.11 -2.59
C GLY A 180 19.68 -11.50 -1.94
N GLY A 181 18.59 -12.26 -1.96
CA GLY A 181 18.53 -13.63 -1.44
C GLY A 181 18.64 -13.74 0.07
N ILE A 182 18.94 -14.96 0.54
CA ILE A 182 18.97 -15.29 1.97
C ILE A 182 20.10 -14.56 2.73
N GLU A 183 21.23 -14.29 2.09
CA GLU A 183 22.33 -13.59 2.73
C GLU A 183 21.99 -12.12 3.02
N ALA A 184 21.33 -11.45 2.09
CA ALA A 184 20.83 -10.09 2.34
C ALA A 184 19.76 -10.07 3.46
N PHE A 185 18.90 -11.08 3.54
CA PHE A 185 17.93 -11.24 4.62
C PHE A 185 18.65 -11.39 5.98
N LYS A 186 19.64 -12.29 6.07
CA LYS A 186 20.39 -12.47 7.30
C LYS A 186 21.07 -11.18 7.75
N ALA A 187 21.80 -10.53 6.86
CA ALA A 187 22.52 -9.29 7.16
C ALA A 187 21.58 -8.16 7.63
N ARG A 188 20.41 -8.05 7.01
CA ARG A 188 19.45 -6.98 7.30
C ARG A 188 18.62 -7.20 8.57
N TYR A 189 18.41 -8.43 8.97
CA TYR A 189 17.44 -8.71 10.03
C TYR A 189 17.94 -9.66 11.12
N ILE A 190 18.83 -10.61 10.81
CA ILE A 190 19.29 -11.60 11.77
C ILE A 190 20.61 -11.17 12.43
N ASP A 191 21.64 -10.96 11.62
CA ASP A 191 23.02 -10.73 12.10
C ASP A 191 23.14 -9.38 12.84
N ASN A 192 22.32 -8.41 12.48
CA ASN A 192 22.25 -7.12 13.17
C ASN A 192 21.26 -7.11 14.35
N GLY A 193 20.64 -8.25 14.68
CA GLY A 193 19.70 -8.39 15.81
C GLY A 193 18.38 -7.65 15.66
N MET A 194 18.02 -7.21 14.44
CA MET A 194 16.74 -6.50 14.23
C MET A 194 15.52 -7.41 14.35
N MET A 195 15.63 -8.68 13.97
CA MET A 195 14.52 -9.62 14.16
C MET A 195 14.13 -9.73 15.65
N GLU A 196 15.11 -9.92 16.53
CA GLU A 196 14.87 -9.98 17.97
C GLU A 196 14.26 -8.67 18.50
N PHE A 197 14.77 -7.52 18.02
CA PHE A 197 14.22 -6.22 18.40
C PHE A 197 12.74 -6.08 17.98
N LEU A 198 12.40 -6.40 16.73
CA LEU A 198 11.04 -6.29 16.23
C LEU A 198 10.05 -7.26 16.93
N LEU A 199 10.52 -8.46 17.29
CA LEU A 199 9.73 -9.40 18.10
C LEU A 199 9.42 -8.83 19.49
N LYS A 200 10.39 -8.20 20.16
CA LYS A 200 10.16 -7.50 21.44
C LYS A 200 9.20 -6.32 21.30
N GLU A 201 9.28 -5.58 20.20
CA GLU A 201 8.34 -4.48 19.91
C GLU A 201 6.90 -5.02 19.67
N ARG A 202 6.78 -6.21 19.07
CA ARG A 202 5.49 -6.90 18.94
C ARG A 202 4.96 -7.36 20.30
N GLU A 203 5.77 -7.97 21.13
CA GLU A 203 5.39 -8.37 22.50
C GLU A 203 4.96 -7.18 23.35
N ALA A 204 5.59 -6.03 23.16
CA ALA A 204 5.24 -4.77 23.83
C ALA A 204 3.99 -4.08 23.25
N GLY A 205 3.39 -4.64 22.20
CA GLY A 205 2.15 -4.12 21.58
C GLY A 205 2.35 -2.91 20.64
N ARG A 206 3.59 -2.45 20.41
CA ARG A 206 3.86 -1.38 19.44
C ARG A 206 3.75 -1.85 18.00
N ILE A 207 3.99 -3.12 17.74
CA ILE A 207 3.69 -3.81 16.48
C ILE A 207 2.59 -4.84 16.77
N ARG A 208 1.45 -4.77 16.09
CA ARG A 208 0.40 -5.78 16.24
C ARG A 208 0.71 -7.05 15.45
N ASN A 209 1.10 -6.87 14.19
CA ASN A 209 1.43 -7.97 13.28
C ASN A 209 2.80 -7.72 12.65
N LEU A 210 3.74 -8.65 12.83
CA LEU A 210 5.03 -8.63 12.14
C LEU A 210 4.95 -9.56 10.95
N GLY A 211 5.34 -9.07 9.77
CA GLY A 211 5.29 -9.81 8.52
C GLY A 211 6.37 -9.38 7.55
N PHE A 212 6.18 -9.66 6.27
CA PHE A 212 7.13 -9.25 5.24
C PHE A 212 6.44 -8.92 3.91
N SER A 213 7.10 -8.11 3.09
CA SER A 213 6.81 -8.00 1.67
C SER A 213 7.87 -8.76 0.87
N PHE A 214 7.44 -9.47 -0.16
CA PHE A 214 8.32 -10.29 -0.98
C PHE A 214 8.35 -9.80 -2.43
N HIS A 215 9.56 -9.67 -2.98
CA HIS A 215 9.79 -9.41 -4.39
C HIS A 215 10.76 -10.46 -4.93
N GLY A 216 10.26 -11.35 -5.75
CA GLY A 216 11.05 -12.42 -6.34
C GLY A 216 10.19 -13.50 -6.98
N THR A 217 10.82 -14.54 -7.46
CA THR A 217 10.17 -15.73 -8.00
C THR A 217 9.84 -16.71 -6.87
N VAL A 218 8.87 -17.58 -7.07
CA VAL A 218 8.35 -18.51 -6.03
C VAL A 218 9.46 -19.41 -5.47
N ASP A 219 10.40 -19.84 -6.31
CA ASP A 219 11.56 -20.66 -5.90
C ASP A 219 12.47 -19.94 -4.89
N ARG A 220 12.47 -18.60 -4.87
CA ARG A 220 13.23 -17.79 -3.91
C ARG A 220 12.50 -17.58 -2.59
N LEU A 221 11.23 -17.90 -2.50
CA LEU A 221 10.46 -17.77 -1.27
C LEU A 221 10.76 -18.89 -0.26
N TYR A 222 10.98 -20.11 -0.73
CA TYR A 222 11.16 -21.29 0.11
C TYR A 222 12.37 -21.26 1.09
N PRO A 223 13.50 -20.58 0.79
CA PRO A 223 14.60 -20.47 1.77
C PRO A 223 14.29 -19.61 2.98
N PHE A 224 13.21 -18.80 2.93
CA PHE A 224 12.83 -17.94 4.04
C PHE A 224 12.00 -18.70 5.08
N PRO A 225 12.21 -18.44 6.39
CA PRO A 225 11.44 -19.10 7.43
C PRO A 225 9.95 -18.77 7.28
N ALA A 226 9.12 -19.79 7.41
CA ALA A 226 7.69 -19.58 7.62
C ALA A 226 7.50 -18.89 8.96
N GLY A 227 6.81 -17.76 8.96
CA GLY A 227 6.50 -16.97 10.15
C GLY A 227 5.46 -17.63 11.04
#